data_f93afa219450fe2540b96393fe4bbfc0
#
_entry.id   f93afa219450fe2540b96393fe4bbfc0
#
_cell.length_a   1.000
_cell.length_b   1.000
_cell.length_c   1.000
_cell.angle_alpha   90.00
_cell.angle_beta   90.00
_cell.angle_gamma   90.00
#
_symmetry.space_group_name_H-M   'P 1'
#
loop_
_entity.id
_entity.type
_entity.pdbx_description
1 polymer ?
#
loop_
_entity_poly.entity_id
_entity_poly.type
_entity_poly.pdbx_seq_one_letter_code
_entity_poly.pdbx_strand_id
1 'polypeptide(L)'
;MLNSKEFVRELQLRHESAWMNPNVGSADAALTALPLTRADVDDAEARLERFAPFIKKVFSETAADRGLIESPLTEIENMRAWLNENKGAQLAGKLFLKRDSDLPVAGSVKARGGCYAVLKHTEDLALANRLVEMRDDYSVFATRAFRNFFSQYELHVGSTGNLGLSIGIMGAALGYRVTVHMSADARQWKKDLLRAKGVTVLEYGADYSYAVQKGRERAAEDPRSYFIDDENSVDLFLGYAVAARRLKAQLAEQDVTVDDEHPLLVYIPCGVGGAPGGICFGLKQEFGDAAHVYFAEPVEAPCMLLGLASGLQNAICVQDIGLTGRTAADGLAVSRPSGFVGETVKEMVGGGFTVSDEHLFTDLHALHETERLFVEPSACAGFAGAVELSKMTDYLESSGLGAHWENAAHIVWATGGALVPEGEREKYLAN
;
A
#
# COMPACT_ATOMS: atom_id res chain seq x y z
N MET A 1 18.26 21.26 -2.62
CA MET A 1 17.58 20.19 -1.86
C MET A 1 17.59 20.53 -0.38
N LEU A 2 16.46 20.31 0.33
CA LEU A 2 16.36 20.51 1.78
C LEU A 2 17.17 19.43 2.52
N ASN A 3 17.95 19.81 3.51
CA ASN A 3 18.46 18.82 4.44
C ASN A 3 17.37 18.36 5.43
N SER A 4 17.62 17.29 6.20
CA SER A 4 16.61 16.71 7.10
C SER A 4 16.02 17.71 8.11
N LYS A 5 16.81 18.66 8.64
CA LYS A 5 16.31 19.67 9.59
C LYS A 5 15.44 20.71 8.92
N GLU A 6 15.83 21.15 7.73
CA GLU A 6 15.04 22.07 6.90
C GLU A 6 13.73 21.43 6.51
N PHE A 7 13.76 20.17 6.07
CA PHE A 7 12.55 19.42 5.73
C PHE A 7 11.59 19.33 6.91
N VAL A 8 12.05 18.94 8.09
CA VAL A 8 11.19 18.89 9.30
C VAL A 8 10.60 20.26 9.61
N ARG A 9 11.32 21.36 9.38
CA ARG A 9 10.79 22.71 9.54
C ARG A 9 9.69 23.02 8.54
N GLU A 10 9.84 22.63 7.27
CA GLU A 10 8.80 22.82 6.26
C GLU A 10 7.55 22.01 6.61
N LEU A 11 7.70 20.79 7.15
CA LEU A 11 6.57 20.01 7.66
C LEU A 11 5.82 20.75 8.78
N GLN A 12 6.55 21.36 9.74
CA GLN A 12 5.92 22.17 10.81
C GLN A 12 5.14 23.36 10.28
N LEU A 13 5.58 23.94 9.15
CA LEU A 13 4.91 25.05 8.48
C LEU A 13 3.74 24.58 7.58
N ARG A 14 3.52 23.28 7.46
CA ARG A 14 2.48 22.65 6.60
C ARG A 14 2.68 22.98 5.12
N HIS A 15 3.92 23.13 4.69
CA HIS A 15 4.23 23.33 3.29
C HIS A 15 4.33 21.99 2.57
N GLU A 16 3.83 21.93 1.34
CA GLU A 16 4.20 20.85 0.44
C GLU A 16 5.71 20.88 0.20
N SER A 17 6.35 19.76 0.40
CA SER A 17 7.82 19.70 0.47
C SER A 17 8.34 18.39 -0.09
N ALA A 18 9.56 18.42 -0.59
CA ALA A 18 10.30 17.26 -1.06
C ALA A 18 11.51 17.01 -0.16
N TRP A 19 11.70 15.75 0.20
CA TRP A 19 12.90 15.29 0.88
C TRP A 19 13.55 14.18 0.06
N MET A 20 14.81 14.37 -0.31
CA MET A 20 15.61 13.31 -0.94
C MET A 20 16.47 12.66 0.13
N ASN A 21 16.42 11.33 0.16
CA ASN A 21 17.10 10.55 1.17
C ASN A 21 18.62 10.55 0.94
N PRO A 22 19.42 11.13 1.84
CA PRO A 22 20.88 11.16 1.68
C PRO A 22 21.55 9.80 1.97
N ASN A 23 20.79 8.82 2.47
CA ASN A 23 21.30 7.53 2.91
C ASN A 23 21.00 6.40 1.93
N VAL A 24 20.53 6.70 0.72
CA VAL A 24 20.28 5.67 -0.30
C VAL A 24 21.57 4.95 -0.63
N GLY A 25 21.58 3.63 -0.40
CA GLY A 25 22.66 2.73 -0.78
C GLY A 25 22.35 1.99 -2.09
N SER A 26 23.29 1.15 -2.54
CA SER A 26 22.97 0.22 -3.60
C SER A 26 21.93 -0.81 -3.13
N ALA A 27 21.06 -1.24 -4.05
CA ALA A 27 20.03 -2.22 -3.74
C ALA A 27 20.62 -3.52 -3.17
N ASP A 28 21.73 -3.98 -3.74
CA ASP A 28 22.42 -5.20 -3.30
C ASP A 28 22.90 -5.08 -1.83
N ALA A 29 23.56 -3.97 -1.47
CA ALA A 29 24.02 -3.75 -0.10
C ALA A 29 22.85 -3.64 0.87
N ALA A 30 21.82 -2.86 0.54
CA ALA A 30 20.64 -2.67 1.37
C ALA A 30 19.89 -3.99 1.59
N LEU A 31 19.68 -4.79 0.55
CA LEU A 31 18.98 -6.09 0.63
C LEU A 31 19.79 -7.13 1.40
N THR A 32 21.13 -7.17 1.22
CA THR A 32 22.01 -8.14 1.91
C THR A 32 22.05 -7.88 3.42
N ALA A 33 21.84 -6.64 3.87
CA ALA A 33 21.83 -6.29 5.29
C ALA A 33 20.55 -6.72 6.02
N LEU A 34 19.51 -7.14 5.30
CA LEU A 34 18.20 -7.48 5.87
C LEU A 34 18.08 -8.98 6.19
N PRO A 35 17.27 -9.33 7.21
CA PRO A 35 16.92 -10.73 7.48
C PRO A 35 15.93 -11.31 6.45
N LEU A 36 15.20 -10.45 5.72
CA LEU A 36 14.25 -10.85 4.67
C LEU A 36 14.98 -11.00 3.34
N THR A 37 14.67 -12.07 2.63
CA THR A 37 15.38 -12.47 1.41
C THR A 37 14.44 -12.63 0.22
N ARG A 38 15.00 -12.86 -0.96
CA ARG A 38 14.23 -13.24 -2.14
C ARG A 38 13.42 -14.52 -1.93
N ALA A 39 13.97 -15.48 -1.17
CA ALA A 39 13.27 -16.74 -0.88
C ALA A 39 11.98 -16.54 -0.08
N ASP A 40 11.90 -15.52 0.79
CA ASP A 40 10.69 -15.20 1.53
C ASP A 40 9.59 -14.67 0.59
N VAL A 41 9.96 -13.89 -0.42
CA VAL A 41 9.02 -13.42 -1.46
C VAL A 41 8.63 -14.57 -2.40
N ASP A 42 9.57 -15.50 -2.72
CA ASP A 42 9.28 -16.72 -3.49
C ASP A 42 8.22 -17.59 -2.77
N ASP A 43 8.37 -17.78 -1.47
CA ASP A 43 7.40 -18.54 -0.66
C ASP A 43 6.04 -17.82 -0.62
N ALA A 44 6.04 -16.49 -0.49
CA ALA A 44 4.82 -15.71 -0.48
C ALA A 44 4.07 -15.81 -1.81
N GLU A 45 4.75 -15.69 -2.94
CA GLU A 45 4.16 -15.86 -4.26
C GLU A 45 3.61 -17.27 -4.45
N ALA A 46 4.41 -18.31 -4.14
CA ALA A 46 3.99 -19.70 -4.26
C ALA A 46 2.76 -20.01 -3.40
N ARG A 47 2.62 -19.38 -2.23
CA ARG A 47 1.43 -19.51 -1.38
C ARG A 47 0.21 -18.89 -2.03
N LEU A 48 0.32 -17.68 -2.59
CA LEU A 48 -0.77 -17.04 -3.33
C LEU A 48 -1.22 -17.92 -4.51
N GLU A 49 -0.29 -18.56 -5.21
CA GLU A 49 -0.59 -19.50 -6.29
C GLU A 49 -1.29 -20.77 -5.80
N ARG A 50 -0.89 -21.34 -4.65
CA ARG A 50 -1.58 -22.47 -4.03
C ARG A 50 -3.03 -22.13 -3.67
N PHE A 51 -3.28 -20.91 -3.20
CA PHE A 51 -4.63 -20.45 -2.88
C PHE A 51 -5.46 -19.98 -4.09
N ALA A 52 -4.87 -19.80 -5.25
CA ALA A 52 -5.60 -19.32 -6.44
C ALA A 52 -6.84 -20.17 -6.79
N PRO A 53 -6.85 -21.52 -6.70
CA PRO A 53 -8.06 -22.32 -6.90
C PRO A 53 -9.19 -22.01 -5.89
N PHE A 54 -8.86 -21.77 -4.63
CA PHE A 54 -9.81 -21.31 -3.60
C PHE A 54 -10.38 -19.94 -3.94
N ILE A 55 -9.49 -18.98 -4.21
CA ILE A 55 -9.83 -17.58 -4.51
C ILE A 55 -10.76 -17.54 -5.72
N LYS A 56 -10.40 -18.20 -6.82
CA LYS A 56 -11.24 -18.32 -8.03
C LYS A 56 -12.63 -18.84 -7.75
N LYS A 57 -12.75 -19.80 -6.84
CA LYS A 57 -14.04 -20.45 -6.51
C LYS A 57 -14.94 -19.55 -5.67
N VAL A 58 -14.36 -18.68 -4.83
CA VAL A 58 -15.09 -17.86 -3.85
C VAL A 58 -15.30 -16.44 -4.36
N PHE A 59 -14.37 -15.92 -5.14
CA PHE A 59 -14.38 -14.58 -5.70
C PHE A 59 -14.39 -14.66 -7.24
N SER A 60 -15.59 -14.68 -7.81
CA SER A 60 -15.82 -14.92 -9.25
C SER A 60 -15.15 -13.87 -10.15
N GLU A 61 -14.94 -12.65 -9.64
CA GLU A 61 -14.23 -11.56 -10.31
C GLU A 61 -12.77 -11.89 -10.60
N THR A 62 -12.16 -12.84 -9.89
CA THR A 62 -10.78 -13.29 -10.11
C THR A 62 -10.67 -14.40 -11.17
N ALA A 63 -11.78 -14.81 -11.77
CA ALA A 63 -11.79 -15.97 -12.66
C ALA A 63 -10.96 -15.79 -13.93
N ALA A 64 -10.94 -14.55 -14.48
CA ALA A 64 -10.13 -14.19 -15.65
C ALA A 64 -8.62 -14.33 -15.37
N ASP A 65 -8.19 -13.95 -14.18
CA ASP A 65 -6.81 -14.02 -13.72
C ASP A 65 -6.51 -15.35 -12.99
N ARG A 66 -7.32 -16.39 -13.24
CA ARG A 66 -7.15 -17.74 -12.70
C ARG A 66 -7.13 -17.82 -11.18
N GLY A 67 -7.72 -16.84 -10.48
CA GLY A 67 -7.74 -16.74 -9.02
C GLY A 67 -6.62 -15.88 -8.42
N LEU A 68 -5.82 -15.23 -9.22
CA LEU A 68 -4.85 -14.25 -8.73
C LEU A 68 -5.55 -12.94 -8.38
N ILE A 69 -5.14 -12.35 -7.27
CA ILE A 69 -5.54 -10.99 -6.88
C ILE A 69 -4.54 -10.03 -7.52
N GLU A 70 -4.89 -9.51 -8.70
CA GLU A 70 -4.03 -8.62 -9.46
C GLU A 70 -4.81 -7.45 -10.05
N SER A 71 -4.12 -6.35 -10.33
CA SER A 71 -4.65 -5.11 -10.86
C SER A 71 -4.02 -4.75 -12.20
N PRO A 72 -4.71 -3.99 -13.06
CA PRO A 72 -4.13 -3.51 -14.32
C PRO A 72 -2.97 -2.53 -14.09
N LEU A 73 -2.05 -2.50 -15.06
CA LEU A 73 -1.12 -1.40 -15.30
C LEU A 73 -1.59 -0.66 -16.54
N THR A 74 -1.97 0.61 -16.38
CA THR A 74 -2.57 1.42 -17.46
C THR A 74 -1.69 2.62 -17.75
N GLU A 75 -1.28 2.80 -19.01
CA GLU A 75 -0.63 4.06 -19.43
C GLU A 75 -1.67 5.19 -19.40
N ILE A 76 -1.32 6.34 -18.80
CA ILE A 76 -2.19 7.51 -18.60
C ILE A 76 -1.59 8.74 -19.29
N GLU A 77 -1.55 8.69 -20.61
CA GLU A 77 -0.91 9.72 -21.44
C GLU A 77 -1.61 11.07 -21.33
N ASN A 78 -2.97 11.09 -21.30
CA ASN A 78 -3.71 12.34 -21.17
C ASN A 78 -3.48 12.99 -19.81
N MET A 79 -3.39 12.21 -18.74
CA MET A 79 -3.04 12.73 -17.42
C MET A 79 -1.61 13.28 -17.39
N ARG A 80 -0.64 12.60 -18.02
CA ARG A 80 0.74 13.09 -18.16
C ARG A 80 0.77 14.45 -18.87
N ALA A 81 0.05 14.58 -19.98
CA ALA A 81 -0.06 15.84 -20.73
C ALA A 81 -0.68 16.93 -19.84
N TRP A 82 -1.75 16.61 -19.12
CA TRP A 82 -2.40 17.55 -18.21
C TRP A 82 -1.48 18.03 -17.09
N LEU A 83 -0.70 17.13 -16.46
CA LEU A 83 0.28 17.49 -15.42
C LEU A 83 1.36 18.42 -15.95
N ASN A 84 1.88 18.15 -17.15
CA ASN A 84 2.88 19.01 -17.79
C ASN A 84 2.31 20.41 -18.09
N GLU A 85 1.09 20.49 -18.59
CA GLU A 85 0.45 21.75 -18.97
C GLU A 85 -0.01 22.57 -17.76
N ASN A 86 -0.65 21.93 -16.77
CA ASN A 86 -1.35 22.65 -15.70
C ASN A 86 -0.56 22.73 -14.39
N LYS A 87 0.36 21.79 -14.14
CA LYS A 87 1.20 21.77 -12.93
C LYS A 87 2.66 22.12 -13.20
N GLY A 88 3.01 22.44 -14.45
CA GLY A 88 4.38 22.75 -14.86
C GLY A 88 5.36 21.58 -14.65
N ALA A 89 4.85 20.35 -14.68
CA ALA A 89 5.69 19.17 -14.64
C ALA A 89 6.55 19.07 -15.92
N GLN A 90 7.64 18.35 -15.84
CA GLN A 90 8.55 18.07 -16.96
C GLN A 90 8.68 16.54 -17.12
N LEU A 91 7.52 15.88 -17.10
CA LEU A 91 7.47 14.42 -17.24
C LEU A 91 7.75 14.03 -18.69
N ALA A 92 8.89 13.38 -18.90
CA ALA A 92 9.24 12.71 -20.14
C ALA A 92 9.04 11.19 -19.99
N GLY A 93 9.23 10.43 -21.07
CA GLY A 93 8.98 8.99 -21.06
C GLY A 93 7.50 8.64 -20.90
N LYS A 94 7.22 7.51 -20.26
CA LYS A 94 5.85 7.00 -20.08
C LYS A 94 5.35 7.19 -18.65
N LEU A 95 4.08 7.55 -18.49
CA LEU A 95 3.42 7.61 -17.19
C LEU A 95 2.34 6.53 -17.10
N PHE A 96 2.43 5.69 -16.09
CA PHE A 96 1.49 4.61 -15.82
C PHE A 96 0.78 4.81 -14.48
N LEU A 97 -0.45 4.31 -14.41
CA LEU A 97 -1.19 4.12 -13.17
C LEU A 97 -1.22 2.62 -12.84
N LYS A 98 -0.61 2.22 -11.71
CA LYS A 98 -0.79 0.88 -11.15
C LYS A 98 -2.07 0.86 -10.36
N ARG A 99 -3.12 0.25 -10.90
CA ARG A 99 -4.51 0.40 -10.47
C ARG A 99 -4.88 -0.55 -9.33
N ASP A 100 -4.13 -0.54 -8.22
CA ASP A 100 -4.53 -1.31 -7.03
C ASP A 100 -5.86 -0.81 -6.44
N SER A 101 -6.33 0.36 -6.87
CA SER A 101 -7.70 0.80 -6.68
C SER A 101 -8.75 -0.20 -7.18
N ASP A 102 -8.42 -1.01 -8.18
CA ASP A 102 -9.32 -1.98 -8.80
C ASP A 102 -8.98 -3.43 -8.44
N LEU A 103 -8.11 -3.65 -7.44
CA LEU A 103 -7.83 -5.01 -6.99
C LEU A 103 -9.11 -5.75 -6.60
N PRO A 104 -9.32 -6.97 -7.10
CA PRO A 104 -10.44 -7.79 -6.67
C PRO A 104 -10.42 -8.03 -5.17
N VAL A 105 -11.52 -8.47 -4.62
CA VAL A 105 -11.76 -8.76 -3.20
C VAL A 105 -11.98 -7.50 -2.36
N ALA A 106 -11.03 -6.55 -2.35
CA ALA A 106 -11.11 -5.42 -1.42
C ALA A 106 -10.90 -4.02 -2.06
N GLY A 107 -10.76 -3.93 -3.37
CA GLY A 107 -10.72 -2.66 -4.11
C GLY A 107 -9.62 -1.69 -3.69
N SER A 108 -8.50 -2.21 -3.18
CA SER A 108 -7.37 -1.42 -2.70
C SER A 108 -6.09 -2.24 -2.58
N VAL A 109 -4.93 -1.56 -2.51
CA VAL A 109 -3.62 -2.17 -2.29
C VAL A 109 -3.59 -3.11 -1.07
N LYS A 110 -4.48 -2.88 -0.09
CA LYS A 110 -4.58 -3.70 1.12
C LYS A 110 -4.99 -5.14 0.83
N ALA A 111 -5.61 -5.43 -0.32
CA ALA A 111 -5.88 -6.79 -0.76
C ALA A 111 -4.60 -7.62 -0.97
N ARG A 112 -3.47 -7.01 -1.33
CA ARG A 112 -2.19 -7.71 -1.49
C ARG A 112 -1.69 -8.28 -0.16
N GLY A 113 -1.44 -7.42 0.82
CA GLY A 113 -0.92 -7.82 2.14
C GLY A 113 -1.99 -8.43 3.03
N GLY A 114 -3.17 -7.79 3.16
CA GLY A 114 -4.22 -8.23 4.07
C GLY A 114 -4.78 -9.61 3.73
N CYS A 115 -5.07 -9.86 2.44
CA CYS A 115 -5.47 -11.21 2.03
C CYS A 115 -4.34 -12.21 2.25
N TYR A 116 -3.09 -11.87 1.88
CA TYR A 116 -1.95 -12.75 2.07
C TYR A 116 -1.75 -13.15 3.54
N ALA A 117 -1.79 -12.20 4.48
CA ALA A 117 -1.62 -12.50 5.91
C ALA A 117 -2.70 -13.47 6.43
N VAL A 118 -3.95 -13.32 5.98
CA VAL A 118 -5.03 -14.25 6.30
C VAL A 118 -4.75 -15.63 5.68
N LEU A 119 -4.33 -15.69 4.42
CA LEU A 119 -4.04 -16.95 3.72
C LEU A 119 -2.84 -17.68 4.35
N LYS A 120 -1.79 -16.95 4.71
CA LYS A 120 -0.61 -17.49 5.41
C LYS A 120 -1.00 -18.14 6.74
N HIS A 121 -1.72 -17.41 7.60
CA HIS A 121 -2.22 -17.93 8.86
C HIS A 121 -3.14 -19.16 8.67
N THR A 122 -3.96 -19.14 7.63
CA THR A 122 -4.86 -20.25 7.27
C THR A 122 -4.09 -21.51 6.87
N GLU A 123 -3.07 -21.35 6.02
CA GLU A 123 -2.19 -22.47 5.62
C GLU A 123 -1.46 -23.05 6.82
N ASP A 124 -0.87 -22.22 7.67
CA ASP A 124 -0.16 -22.65 8.87
C ASP A 124 -1.07 -23.47 9.81
N LEU A 125 -2.29 -23.00 10.06
CA LEU A 125 -3.26 -23.72 10.87
C LEU A 125 -3.66 -25.06 10.21
N ALA A 126 -3.91 -25.08 8.91
CA ALA A 126 -4.33 -26.28 8.20
C ALA A 126 -3.22 -27.34 8.18
N LEU A 127 -1.96 -26.94 7.93
CA LEU A 127 -0.80 -27.82 7.96
C LEU A 127 -0.53 -28.36 9.38
N ALA A 128 -0.57 -27.50 10.39
CA ALA A 128 -0.37 -27.90 11.79
C ALA A 128 -1.42 -28.91 12.27
N ASN A 129 -2.66 -28.80 11.77
CA ASN A 129 -3.75 -29.73 12.07
C ASN A 129 -3.86 -30.90 11.06
N ARG A 130 -2.91 -31.05 10.13
CA ARG A 130 -2.87 -32.11 9.12
C ARG A 130 -4.15 -32.21 8.28
N LEU A 131 -4.76 -31.06 7.98
CA LEU A 131 -5.97 -30.99 7.14
C LEU A 131 -5.63 -31.00 5.66
N VAL A 132 -4.44 -30.51 5.30
CA VAL A 132 -3.89 -30.48 3.95
C VAL A 132 -2.38 -30.70 3.99
N GLU A 133 -1.84 -31.05 2.82
CA GLU A 133 -0.41 -30.96 2.49
C GLU A 133 -0.20 -29.85 1.45
N MET A 134 1.01 -29.30 1.33
CA MET A 134 1.32 -28.20 0.40
C MET A 134 1.05 -28.54 -1.09
N ARG A 135 1.01 -29.83 -1.44
CA ARG A 135 0.71 -30.33 -2.79
C ARG A 135 -0.78 -30.52 -3.10
N ASP A 136 -1.65 -30.35 -2.11
CA ASP A 136 -3.08 -30.57 -2.30
C ASP A 136 -3.75 -29.45 -3.11
N ASP A 137 -4.92 -29.71 -3.67
CA ASP A 137 -5.75 -28.71 -4.30
C ASP A 137 -6.44 -27.83 -3.22
N TYR A 138 -5.98 -26.58 -3.07
CA TYR A 138 -6.50 -25.66 -2.07
C TYR A 138 -7.94 -25.17 -2.35
N SER A 139 -8.57 -25.61 -3.44
CA SER A 139 -10.02 -25.38 -3.62
C SER A 139 -10.86 -26.02 -2.50
N VAL A 140 -10.30 -26.96 -1.74
CA VAL A 140 -10.93 -27.61 -0.57
C VAL A 140 -11.25 -26.60 0.54
N PHE A 141 -10.51 -25.49 0.67
CA PHE A 141 -10.78 -24.44 1.66
C PHE A 141 -12.17 -23.79 1.48
N ALA A 142 -12.75 -23.87 0.29
CA ALA A 142 -14.13 -23.41 0.05
C ALA A 142 -15.22 -24.38 0.55
N THR A 143 -14.85 -25.57 1.03
CA THR A 143 -15.82 -26.56 1.50
C THR A 143 -16.41 -26.21 2.86
N ARG A 144 -17.62 -26.74 3.15
CA ARG A 144 -18.27 -26.55 4.44
C ARG A 144 -17.44 -27.11 5.60
N ALA A 145 -16.70 -28.20 5.38
CA ALA A 145 -15.86 -28.83 6.40
C ALA A 145 -14.75 -27.87 6.87
N PHE A 146 -14.03 -27.24 5.91
CA PHE A 146 -13.00 -26.27 6.23
C PHE A 146 -13.57 -25.01 6.88
N ARG A 147 -14.65 -24.47 6.35
CA ARG A 147 -15.32 -23.30 6.96
C ARG A 147 -15.77 -23.58 8.40
N ASN A 148 -16.29 -24.77 8.69
CA ASN A 148 -16.64 -25.18 10.07
C ASN A 148 -15.40 -25.30 10.96
N PHE A 149 -14.27 -25.74 10.42
CA PHE A 149 -13.01 -25.77 11.19
C PHE A 149 -12.56 -24.36 11.54
N PHE A 150 -12.44 -23.46 10.56
CA PHE A 150 -11.97 -22.11 10.79
C PHE A 150 -12.94 -21.24 11.59
N SER A 151 -14.23 -21.56 11.65
CA SER A 151 -15.21 -20.84 12.48
C SER A 151 -14.94 -20.95 14.00
N GLN A 152 -14.04 -21.85 14.41
CA GLN A 152 -13.59 -21.97 15.77
C GLN A 152 -12.50 -20.96 16.14
N TYR A 153 -11.92 -20.30 15.15
CA TYR A 153 -10.84 -19.32 15.29
C TYR A 153 -11.36 -17.90 15.00
N GLU A 154 -10.67 -16.91 15.55
CA GLU A 154 -11.03 -15.51 15.39
C GLU A 154 -9.83 -14.69 14.90
N LEU A 155 -10.07 -13.83 13.90
CA LEU A 155 -9.10 -12.86 13.42
C LEU A 155 -9.46 -11.49 13.94
N HIS A 156 -8.48 -10.76 14.46
CA HIS A 156 -8.59 -9.40 14.91
C HIS A 156 -7.67 -8.48 14.11
N VAL A 157 -8.15 -7.28 13.80
CA VAL A 157 -7.34 -6.22 13.19
C VAL A 157 -7.80 -4.86 13.68
N GLY A 158 -6.86 -3.96 13.97
CA GLY A 158 -7.13 -2.53 14.16
C GLY A 158 -7.03 -1.84 12.82
N SER A 159 -8.14 -1.24 12.34
CA SER A 159 -8.13 -0.56 11.04
C SER A 159 -9.31 0.39 10.91
N THR A 160 -9.07 1.59 10.42
CA THR A 160 -10.13 2.54 10.07
C THR A 160 -10.62 2.39 8.63
N GLY A 161 -10.01 1.48 7.82
CA GLY A 161 -10.24 1.51 6.40
C GLY A 161 -9.99 0.19 5.65
N ASN A 162 -9.23 0.32 4.58
CA ASN A 162 -9.09 -0.71 3.54
C ASN A 162 -8.42 -2.00 4.04
N LEU A 163 -7.54 -1.94 5.07
CA LEU A 163 -6.95 -3.16 5.63
C LEU A 163 -8.01 -4.02 6.33
N GLY A 164 -8.87 -3.40 7.14
CA GLY A 164 -9.99 -4.09 7.77
C GLY A 164 -10.93 -4.73 6.75
N LEU A 165 -11.18 -4.07 5.61
CA LEU A 165 -11.97 -4.63 4.50
C LEU A 165 -11.29 -5.87 3.91
N SER A 166 -9.98 -5.81 3.61
CA SER A 166 -9.28 -6.94 2.99
C SER A 166 -9.22 -8.17 3.90
N ILE A 167 -8.87 -7.97 5.18
CA ILE A 167 -8.82 -9.05 6.19
C ILE A 167 -10.22 -9.58 6.48
N GLY A 168 -11.20 -8.67 6.64
CA GLY A 168 -12.58 -9.00 6.94
C GLY A 168 -13.24 -9.86 5.86
N ILE A 169 -13.12 -9.45 4.60
CA ILE A 169 -13.72 -10.14 3.47
C ILE A 169 -13.07 -11.52 3.26
N MET A 170 -11.72 -11.59 3.27
CA MET A 170 -11.00 -12.84 3.08
C MET A 170 -11.24 -13.81 4.25
N GLY A 171 -11.16 -13.34 5.49
CA GLY A 171 -11.40 -14.15 6.68
C GLY A 171 -12.82 -14.71 6.75
N ALA A 172 -13.84 -13.89 6.46
CA ALA A 172 -15.23 -14.34 6.40
C ALA A 172 -15.46 -15.38 5.29
N ALA A 173 -14.80 -15.23 4.15
CA ALA A 173 -14.88 -16.20 3.05
C ALA A 173 -14.33 -17.58 3.45
N LEU A 174 -13.25 -17.62 4.23
CA LEU A 174 -12.65 -18.84 4.79
C LEU A 174 -13.46 -19.44 5.95
N GLY A 175 -14.36 -18.65 6.55
CA GLY A 175 -15.20 -19.08 7.65
C GLY A 175 -14.77 -18.63 9.03
N TYR A 176 -13.71 -17.82 9.17
CA TYR A 176 -13.31 -17.26 10.46
C TYR A 176 -14.38 -16.34 11.05
N ARG A 177 -14.42 -16.25 12.37
CA ARG A 177 -14.96 -15.08 13.04
C ARG A 177 -13.97 -13.96 12.86
N VAL A 178 -14.42 -12.80 12.38
CA VAL A 178 -13.53 -11.66 12.18
C VAL A 178 -14.06 -10.46 12.96
N THR A 179 -13.17 -9.83 13.73
CA THR A 179 -13.46 -8.60 14.47
C THR A 179 -12.51 -7.49 14.02
N VAL A 180 -13.09 -6.41 13.48
CA VAL A 180 -12.35 -5.19 13.11
C VAL A 180 -12.56 -4.14 14.19
N HIS A 181 -11.46 -3.65 14.76
CA HIS A 181 -11.44 -2.59 15.76
C HIS A 181 -11.23 -1.26 15.07
N MET A 182 -12.21 -0.36 15.16
CA MET A 182 -12.25 0.92 14.44
C MET A 182 -12.43 2.09 15.38
N SER A 183 -11.86 3.25 15.05
CA SER A 183 -12.24 4.50 15.68
C SER A 183 -13.65 4.91 15.23
N ALA A 184 -14.37 5.64 16.08
CA ALA A 184 -15.76 6.03 15.81
C ALA A 184 -15.89 6.95 14.59
N ASP A 185 -14.86 7.74 14.28
CA ASP A 185 -14.77 8.66 13.13
C ASP A 185 -14.48 7.98 11.79
N ALA A 186 -14.17 6.66 11.78
CA ALA A 186 -14.01 5.92 10.54
C ALA A 186 -15.26 5.99 9.64
N ARG A 187 -15.06 6.00 8.34
CA ARG A 187 -16.13 6.16 7.33
C ARG A 187 -17.25 5.15 7.52
N GLN A 188 -18.48 5.64 7.65
CA GLN A 188 -19.65 4.80 7.95
C GLN A 188 -19.86 3.69 6.91
N TRP A 189 -19.71 4.00 5.62
CA TRP A 189 -19.89 3.01 4.56
C TRP A 189 -18.93 1.80 4.66
N LYS A 190 -17.69 2.00 5.18
CA LYS A 190 -16.74 0.90 5.41
C LYS A 190 -17.22 -0.03 6.54
N LYS A 191 -17.74 0.56 7.62
CA LYS A 191 -18.35 -0.19 8.74
C LYS A 191 -19.55 -1.02 8.27
N ASP A 192 -20.40 -0.41 7.46
CA ASP A 192 -21.62 -1.07 6.95
C ASP A 192 -21.28 -2.18 5.98
N LEU A 193 -20.29 -1.99 5.12
CA LEU A 193 -19.81 -3.03 4.20
C LEU A 193 -19.23 -4.23 4.97
N LEU A 194 -18.42 -4.00 5.99
CA LEU A 194 -17.87 -5.07 6.85
C LEU A 194 -19.00 -5.86 7.52
N ARG A 195 -19.98 -5.17 8.13
CA ARG A 195 -21.14 -5.81 8.76
C ARG A 195 -21.95 -6.63 7.76
N ALA A 196 -22.15 -6.12 6.54
CA ALA A 196 -22.84 -6.84 5.46
C ALA A 196 -22.09 -8.11 5.04
N LYS A 197 -20.78 -8.18 5.23
CA LYS A 197 -19.95 -9.37 4.98
C LYS A 197 -19.88 -10.33 6.19
N GLY A 198 -20.61 -10.04 7.27
CA GLY A 198 -20.63 -10.87 8.48
C GLY A 198 -19.47 -10.63 9.44
N VAL A 199 -18.76 -9.51 9.27
CA VAL A 199 -17.64 -9.11 10.14
C VAL A 199 -18.17 -8.31 11.34
N THR A 200 -17.66 -8.59 12.52
CA THR A 200 -17.92 -7.80 13.73
C THR A 200 -17.11 -6.51 13.67
N VAL A 201 -17.77 -5.35 13.82
CA VAL A 201 -17.12 -4.04 13.92
C VAL A 201 -17.30 -3.50 15.31
N LEU A 202 -16.18 -3.34 16.04
CA LEU A 202 -16.15 -2.70 17.35
C LEU A 202 -15.63 -1.27 17.21
N GLU A 203 -16.45 -0.31 17.64
CA GLU A 203 -16.16 1.11 17.53
C GLU A 203 -15.67 1.67 18.86
N TYR A 204 -14.65 2.50 18.82
CA TYR A 204 -14.05 3.16 19.98
C TYR A 204 -14.13 4.69 19.83
N GLY A 205 -14.49 5.38 20.91
CA GLY A 205 -14.55 6.85 20.93
C GLY A 205 -13.20 7.55 20.97
N ALA A 206 -12.11 6.80 20.92
CA ALA A 206 -10.73 7.28 20.85
C ALA A 206 -10.14 7.03 19.45
N ASP A 207 -8.89 7.41 19.26
CA ASP A 207 -8.18 7.35 17.98
C ASP A 207 -7.88 5.91 17.51
N TYR A 208 -7.24 5.84 16.32
CA TYR A 208 -6.80 4.59 15.71
C TYR A 208 -5.86 3.77 16.62
N SER A 209 -4.89 4.43 17.26
CA SER A 209 -3.90 3.73 18.11
C SER A 209 -4.56 3.03 19.30
N TYR A 210 -5.58 3.64 19.88
CA TYR A 210 -6.38 3.02 20.94
C TYR A 210 -7.16 1.80 20.43
N ALA A 211 -7.76 1.89 19.26
CA ALA A 211 -8.48 0.77 18.65
C ALA A 211 -7.54 -0.43 18.37
N VAL A 212 -6.33 -0.17 17.86
CA VAL A 212 -5.28 -1.18 17.66
C VAL A 212 -4.88 -1.84 18.97
N GLN A 213 -4.61 -1.04 20.01
CA GLN A 213 -4.26 -1.57 21.34
C GLN A 213 -5.35 -2.49 21.89
N LYS A 214 -6.61 -2.07 21.80
CA LYS A 214 -7.75 -2.87 22.28
C LYS A 214 -7.92 -4.17 21.48
N GLY A 215 -7.62 -4.15 20.19
CA GLY A 215 -7.61 -5.34 19.35
C GLY A 215 -6.54 -6.34 19.78
N ARG A 216 -5.32 -5.88 20.05
CA ARG A 216 -4.22 -6.73 20.57
C ARG A 216 -4.56 -7.34 21.93
N GLU A 217 -5.06 -6.51 22.88
CA GLU A 217 -5.46 -6.97 24.21
C GLU A 217 -6.50 -8.09 24.10
N ARG A 218 -7.55 -7.86 23.30
CA ARG A 218 -8.64 -8.83 23.13
C ARG A 218 -8.20 -10.11 22.45
N ALA A 219 -7.37 -10.04 21.44
CA ALA A 219 -6.85 -11.23 20.76
C ALA A 219 -5.98 -12.09 21.71
N ALA A 220 -5.27 -11.47 22.65
CA ALA A 220 -4.45 -12.17 23.62
C ALA A 220 -5.24 -12.96 24.69
N GLU A 221 -6.55 -12.72 24.82
CA GLU A 221 -7.42 -13.40 25.80
C GLU A 221 -7.80 -14.84 25.38
N ASP A 222 -7.78 -15.15 24.06
CA ASP A 222 -8.14 -16.48 23.54
C ASP A 222 -7.01 -17.03 22.63
N PRO A 223 -6.42 -18.19 22.92
CA PRO A 223 -5.37 -18.80 22.10
C PRO A 223 -5.83 -19.17 20.66
N ARG A 224 -7.12 -19.14 20.39
CA ARG A 224 -7.69 -19.31 19.04
C ARG A 224 -7.92 -18.00 18.32
N SER A 225 -7.54 -16.89 18.92
CA SER A 225 -7.55 -15.56 18.31
C SER A 225 -6.17 -15.19 17.78
N TYR A 226 -6.16 -14.53 16.62
CA TYR A 226 -4.95 -14.03 15.98
C TYR A 226 -5.12 -12.55 15.62
N PHE A 227 -4.18 -11.71 16.08
CA PHE A 227 -4.16 -10.29 15.75
C PHE A 227 -3.24 -10.04 14.56
N ILE A 228 -3.79 -9.46 13.47
CA ILE A 228 -3.00 -9.02 12.31
C ILE A 228 -2.60 -7.57 12.55
N ASP A 229 -1.30 -7.37 12.73
CA ASP A 229 -0.71 -6.10 13.15
C ASP A 229 -0.18 -5.30 11.95
N ASP A 230 -0.85 -4.20 11.57
CA ASP A 230 -0.45 -3.35 10.44
C ASP A 230 0.94 -2.68 10.64
N GLU A 231 1.36 -2.51 11.89
CA GLU A 231 2.61 -1.81 12.22
C GLU A 231 3.85 -2.74 12.14
N ASN A 232 3.70 -4.06 12.42
CA ASN A 232 4.86 -4.94 12.63
C ASN A 232 4.75 -6.30 11.89
N SER A 233 3.78 -6.47 10.98
CA SER A 233 3.56 -7.75 10.32
C SER A 233 4.49 -7.97 9.14
N VAL A 234 5.41 -8.92 9.28
CA VAL A 234 6.23 -9.44 8.17
C VAL A 234 5.35 -10.08 7.10
N ASP A 235 4.27 -10.76 7.49
CA ASP A 235 3.37 -11.41 6.53
C ASP A 235 2.66 -10.38 5.64
N LEU A 236 2.14 -9.27 6.22
CA LEU A 236 1.60 -8.18 5.43
C LEU A 236 2.63 -7.63 4.44
N PHE A 237 3.83 -7.37 4.94
CA PHE A 237 4.94 -6.80 4.16
C PHE A 237 5.33 -7.70 2.97
N LEU A 238 5.46 -9.01 3.18
CA LEU A 238 5.78 -9.98 2.13
C LEU A 238 4.65 -10.08 1.10
N GLY A 239 3.39 -10.06 1.53
CA GLY A 239 2.25 -10.02 0.62
C GLY A 239 2.27 -8.81 -0.32
N TYR A 240 2.69 -7.64 0.18
CA TYR A 240 2.90 -6.45 -0.65
C TYR A 240 4.11 -6.58 -1.58
N ALA A 241 5.20 -7.23 -1.13
CA ALA A 241 6.42 -7.38 -1.93
C ALA A 241 6.21 -8.15 -3.24
N VAL A 242 5.29 -9.12 -3.25
CA VAL A 242 4.94 -9.90 -4.46
C VAL A 242 4.45 -8.99 -5.61
N ALA A 243 3.90 -7.81 -5.31
CA ALA A 243 3.44 -6.86 -6.33
C ALA A 243 4.50 -6.48 -7.35
N ALA A 244 5.77 -6.43 -6.95
CA ALA A 244 6.87 -6.07 -7.85
C ALA A 244 7.08 -7.10 -8.98
N ARG A 245 6.90 -8.39 -8.69
CA ARG A 245 6.99 -9.46 -9.69
C ARG A 245 5.88 -9.36 -10.71
N ARG A 246 4.67 -9.09 -10.23
CA ARG A 246 3.50 -8.89 -11.11
C ARG A 246 3.68 -7.66 -11.99
N LEU A 247 4.19 -6.57 -11.40
CA LEU A 247 4.52 -5.36 -12.16
C LEU A 247 5.58 -5.64 -13.24
N LYS A 248 6.63 -6.41 -12.91
CA LYS A 248 7.68 -6.79 -13.89
C LYS A 248 7.10 -7.51 -15.09
N ALA A 249 6.19 -8.45 -14.86
CA ALA A 249 5.51 -9.16 -15.95
C ALA A 249 4.65 -8.20 -16.79
N GLN A 250 3.90 -7.29 -16.14
CA GLN A 250 3.05 -6.32 -16.84
C GLN A 250 3.85 -5.28 -17.65
N LEU A 251 5.02 -4.85 -17.16
CA LEU A 251 5.92 -3.98 -17.92
C LEU A 251 6.45 -4.70 -19.17
N ALA A 252 6.85 -5.96 -19.02
CA ALA A 252 7.31 -6.76 -20.15
C ALA A 252 6.20 -7.01 -21.19
N GLU A 253 4.95 -7.23 -20.77
CA GLU A 253 3.77 -7.34 -21.66
C GLU A 253 3.47 -6.05 -22.44
N GLN A 254 3.94 -4.91 -21.96
CA GLN A 254 3.78 -3.60 -22.59
C GLN A 254 5.06 -3.09 -23.27
N ASP A 255 6.03 -3.98 -23.49
CA ASP A 255 7.32 -3.67 -24.12
C ASP A 255 8.07 -2.51 -23.40
N VAL A 256 7.98 -2.45 -22.05
CA VAL A 256 8.70 -1.49 -21.22
C VAL A 256 9.94 -2.16 -20.63
N THR A 257 11.10 -1.71 -21.07
CA THR A 257 12.41 -2.12 -20.53
C THR A 257 12.68 -1.37 -19.23
N VAL A 258 13.30 -2.04 -18.26
CA VAL A 258 13.79 -1.43 -17.02
C VAL A 258 15.24 -1.89 -16.80
N ASP A 259 16.15 -0.95 -16.89
CA ASP A 259 17.59 -1.09 -16.67
C ASP A 259 18.21 0.28 -16.35
N ASP A 260 19.53 0.38 -16.30
CA ASP A 260 20.25 1.63 -15.96
C ASP A 260 20.01 2.77 -16.98
N GLU A 261 19.68 2.44 -18.25
CA GLU A 261 19.35 3.42 -19.29
C GLU A 261 17.84 3.72 -19.40
N HIS A 262 17.01 2.89 -18.74
CA HIS A 262 15.54 2.98 -18.72
C HIS A 262 15.07 2.91 -17.26
N PRO A 263 15.25 3.95 -16.46
CA PRO A 263 14.94 3.93 -15.04
C PRO A 263 13.43 3.81 -14.79
N LEU A 264 13.08 3.04 -13.75
CA LEU A 264 11.73 2.91 -13.24
C LEU A 264 11.54 3.81 -12.00
N LEU A 265 10.68 4.82 -12.11
CA LEU A 265 10.36 5.71 -11.00
C LEU A 265 8.97 5.37 -10.47
N VAL A 266 8.86 5.06 -9.18
CA VAL A 266 7.61 4.61 -8.57
C VAL A 266 7.22 5.52 -7.42
N TYR A 267 6.03 6.10 -7.49
CA TYR A 267 5.47 7.05 -6.51
C TYR A 267 4.32 6.37 -5.77
N ILE A 268 4.52 6.11 -4.49
CA ILE A 268 3.60 5.27 -3.71
C ILE A 268 3.03 6.07 -2.53
N PRO A 269 1.70 6.22 -2.43
CA PRO A 269 1.06 6.76 -1.25
C PRO A 269 1.44 5.98 0.01
N CYS A 270 1.83 6.68 1.08
CA CYS A 270 2.30 6.09 2.31
C CYS A 270 1.47 6.57 3.51
N GLY A 271 0.97 5.62 4.29
CA GLY A 271 0.45 5.85 5.63
C GLY A 271 1.42 5.24 6.66
N VAL A 272 1.02 4.17 7.37
CA VAL A 272 1.89 3.50 8.36
C VAL A 272 3.18 2.93 7.74
N GLY A 273 3.19 2.65 6.44
CA GLY A 273 4.35 2.23 5.67
C GLY A 273 4.33 0.80 5.14
N GLY A 274 3.47 -0.09 5.66
CA GLY A 274 3.49 -1.52 5.32
C GLY A 274 3.41 -1.80 3.82
N ALA A 275 2.41 -1.24 3.13
CA ALA A 275 2.23 -1.43 1.70
C ALA A 275 3.36 -0.80 0.86
N PRO A 276 3.68 0.51 0.98
CA PRO A 276 4.74 1.11 0.19
C PRO A 276 6.12 0.52 0.51
N GLY A 277 6.38 0.14 1.76
CA GLY A 277 7.64 -0.50 2.14
C GLY A 277 7.81 -1.90 1.54
N GLY A 278 6.76 -2.75 1.61
CA GLY A 278 6.80 -4.08 0.98
C GLY A 278 6.96 -4.00 -0.53
N ILE A 279 6.24 -3.09 -1.19
CA ILE A 279 6.38 -2.83 -2.63
C ILE A 279 7.80 -2.35 -2.95
N CYS A 280 8.35 -1.40 -2.19
CA CYS A 280 9.73 -0.90 -2.35
C CYS A 280 10.75 -2.05 -2.26
N PHE A 281 10.66 -2.87 -1.22
CA PHE A 281 11.52 -4.03 -1.03
C PHE A 281 11.44 -5.00 -2.22
N GLY A 282 10.23 -5.33 -2.67
CA GLY A 282 10.03 -6.17 -3.84
C GLY A 282 10.62 -5.56 -5.13
N LEU A 283 10.43 -4.25 -5.36
CA LEU A 283 10.98 -3.54 -6.53
C LEU A 283 12.50 -3.56 -6.53
N LYS A 284 13.14 -3.35 -5.38
CA LYS A 284 14.60 -3.44 -5.25
C LYS A 284 15.11 -4.87 -5.52
N GLN A 285 14.35 -5.90 -5.14
CA GLN A 285 14.71 -7.29 -5.48
C GLN A 285 14.59 -7.61 -6.96
N GLU A 286 13.61 -7.02 -7.67
CA GLU A 286 13.33 -7.35 -9.07
C GLU A 286 14.10 -6.50 -10.07
N PHE A 287 14.44 -5.26 -9.73
CA PHE A 287 15.01 -4.27 -10.63
C PHE A 287 16.33 -3.65 -10.11
N GLY A 288 16.74 -3.99 -8.89
CA GLY A 288 17.97 -3.44 -8.32
C GLY A 288 17.96 -1.91 -8.25
N ASP A 289 19.05 -1.31 -8.68
CA ASP A 289 19.24 0.14 -8.66
C ASP A 289 18.46 0.85 -9.77
N ALA A 290 18.02 0.15 -10.81
CA ALA A 290 17.17 0.73 -11.86
C ALA A 290 15.77 1.15 -11.36
N ALA A 291 15.30 0.66 -10.19
CA ALA A 291 14.07 1.09 -9.57
C ALA A 291 14.31 2.18 -8.52
N HIS A 292 13.66 3.33 -8.71
CA HIS A 292 13.69 4.47 -7.80
C HIS A 292 12.32 4.66 -7.17
N VAL A 293 12.22 4.50 -5.85
CA VAL A 293 10.94 4.51 -5.13
C VAL A 293 10.86 5.75 -4.25
N TYR A 294 9.74 6.45 -4.36
CA TYR A 294 9.44 7.65 -3.59
C TYR A 294 8.09 7.51 -2.89
N PHE A 295 8.04 7.94 -1.63
CA PHE A 295 6.79 7.94 -0.88
C PHE A 295 6.07 9.28 -0.99
N ALA A 296 4.75 9.24 -0.94
CA ALA A 296 3.92 10.44 -0.95
C ALA A 296 2.94 10.41 0.23
N GLU A 297 2.95 11.47 1.04
CA GLU A 297 2.17 11.57 2.28
C GLU A 297 1.42 12.91 2.35
N PRO A 298 0.27 12.98 3.06
CA PRO A 298 -0.41 14.25 3.28
C PRO A 298 0.43 15.19 4.15
N VAL A 299 0.37 16.50 3.91
CA VAL A 299 1.08 17.52 4.70
C VAL A 299 0.77 17.48 6.20
N GLU A 300 -0.43 17.03 6.60
CA GLU A 300 -0.82 16.92 8.00
C GLU A 300 -0.50 15.57 8.64
N ALA A 301 -0.10 14.55 7.83
CA ALA A 301 0.17 13.20 8.28
C ALA A 301 1.41 12.56 7.64
N PRO A 302 2.57 13.25 7.53
CA PRO A 302 3.77 12.75 6.86
C PRO A 302 4.62 11.89 7.83
N CYS A 303 4.02 10.87 8.44
CA CYS A 303 4.64 10.17 9.56
C CYS A 303 5.90 9.37 9.16
N MET A 304 5.88 8.70 8.00
CA MET A 304 7.02 7.91 7.54
C MET A 304 8.17 8.79 7.09
N LEU A 305 7.90 9.86 6.35
CA LEU A 305 8.93 10.82 5.93
C LEU A 305 9.54 11.54 7.14
N LEU A 306 8.73 11.90 8.14
CA LEU A 306 9.21 12.46 9.41
C LEU A 306 10.14 11.46 10.12
N GLY A 307 9.74 10.20 10.22
CA GLY A 307 10.54 9.14 10.85
C GLY A 307 11.88 8.91 10.15
N LEU A 308 11.85 8.81 8.81
CA LEU A 308 13.06 8.61 7.99
C LEU A 308 13.98 9.84 8.02
N ALA A 309 13.45 11.05 7.78
CA ALA A 309 14.25 12.27 7.71
C ALA A 309 14.86 12.65 9.07
N SER A 310 14.16 12.44 10.18
CA SER A 310 14.68 12.67 11.53
C SER A 310 15.62 11.56 12.02
N GLY A 311 15.56 10.37 11.43
CA GLY A 311 16.23 9.16 11.91
C GLY A 311 15.61 8.55 13.17
N LEU A 312 14.46 9.07 13.63
CA LEU A 312 13.80 8.64 14.86
C LEU A 312 12.80 7.51 14.64
N GLN A 313 12.49 7.19 13.38
CA GLN A 313 11.55 6.13 12.99
C GLN A 313 10.21 6.26 13.77
N ASN A 314 9.77 5.19 14.43
CA ASN A 314 8.54 5.21 15.24
C ASN A 314 8.70 5.82 16.64
N ALA A 315 9.87 6.36 16.99
CA ALA A 315 10.04 7.12 18.23
C ALA A 315 9.46 8.54 18.15
N ILE A 316 9.07 8.99 16.96
CA ILE A 316 8.43 10.29 16.72
C ILE A 316 7.06 10.11 16.07
N CYS A 317 6.13 11.04 16.33
CA CYS A 317 4.84 11.12 15.64
C CYS A 317 4.58 12.55 15.14
N VAL A 318 3.61 12.71 14.26
CA VAL A 318 3.32 14.01 13.64
C VAL A 318 2.87 15.05 14.65
N GLN A 319 2.24 14.65 15.78
CA GLN A 319 1.83 15.56 16.85
C GLN A 319 3.03 16.15 17.59
N ASP A 320 4.18 15.44 17.64
CA ASP A 320 5.39 15.93 18.30
C ASP A 320 5.97 17.17 17.60
N ILE A 321 5.61 17.37 16.32
CA ILE A 321 5.97 18.56 15.55
C ILE A 321 4.80 19.52 15.30
N GLY A 322 3.66 19.33 15.98
CA GLY A 322 2.49 20.22 15.95
C GLY A 322 1.52 20.00 14.80
N LEU A 323 1.61 18.88 14.09
CA LEU A 323 0.64 18.49 13.06
C LEU A 323 -0.55 17.75 13.67
N THR A 324 -1.67 17.70 12.94
CA THR A 324 -2.92 17.14 13.47
C THR A 324 -3.11 15.68 13.14
N GLY A 325 -2.49 15.19 12.07
CA GLY A 325 -2.73 13.85 11.50
C GLY A 325 -4.07 13.74 10.74
N ARG A 326 -4.78 14.87 10.51
CA ARG A 326 -6.10 14.90 9.86
C ARG A 326 -5.96 15.29 8.40
N THR A 327 -6.55 14.49 7.51
CA THR A 327 -6.52 14.70 6.07
C THR A 327 -7.75 14.05 5.43
N ALA A 328 -8.13 14.52 4.25
CA ALA A 328 -9.15 13.88 3.42
C ALA A 328 -8.68 12.51 2.88
N ALA A 329 -7.37 12.29 2.82
CA ALA A 329 -6.75 11.01 2.48
C ALA A 329 -6.83 10.03 3.67
N ASP A 330 -8.02 9.54 4.00
CA ASP A 330 -8.28 8.71 5.18
C ASP A 330 -7.42 7.44 5.26
N GLY A 331 -7.02 6.88 4.10
CA GLY A 331 -6.10 5.74 4.01
C GLY A 331 -4.65 6.07 4.39
N LEU A 332 -4.29 7.35 4.49
CA LEU A 332 -2.98 7.87 4.84
C LEU A 332 -2.97 8.66 6.16
N ALA A 333 -4.11 8.79 6.84
CA ALA A 333 -4.27 9.53 8.08
C ALA A 333 -3.65 8.78 9.27
N VAL A 334 -2.33 8.66 9.26
CA VAL A 334 -1.56 7.93 10.27
C VAL A 334 -0.57 8.87 10.96
N SER A 335 -0.56 8.82 12.29
CA SER A 335 0.27 9.73 13.09
C SER A 335 1.69 9.22 13.33
N ARG A 336 1.87 7.90 13.37
CA ARG A 336 3.15 7.26 13.71
C ARG A 336 3.48 6.18 12.69
N PRO A 337 4.72 6.14 12.16
CA PRO A 337 5.10 5.15 11.17
C PRO A 337 5.37 3.78 11.80
N SER A 338 5.41 2.74 10.99
CA SER A 338 5.98 1.45 11.37
C SER A 338 7.50 1.57 11.54
N GLY A 339 8.00 1.24 12.73
CA GLY A 339 9.45 1.19 12.98
C GLY A 339 10.11 0.05 12.19
N PHE A 340 9.45 -1.09 12.08
CA PHE A 340 9.92 -2.21 11.27
C PHE A 340 10.12 -1.81 9.80
N VAL A 341 9.12 -1.16 9.22
CA VAL A 341 9.21 -0.72 7.81
C VAL A 341 10.27 0.36 7.64
N GLY A 342 10.26 1.40 8.50
CA GLY A 342 11.25 2.48 8.43
C GLY A 342 12.68 1.96 8.45
N GLU A 343 13.00 1.05 9.37
CA GLU A 343 14.33 0.40 9.42
C GLU A 343 14.64 -0.44 8.19
N THR A 344 13.63 -1.13 7.64
CA THR A 344 13.81 -1.98 6.46
C THR A 344 14.12 -1.18 5.20
N VAL A 345 13.45 -0.03 5.00
CA VAL A 345 13.52 0.71 3.72
C VAL A 345 14.45 1.94 3.75
N LYS A 346 15.04 2.27 4.88
CA LYS A 346 15.83 3.51 5.08
C LYS A 346 16.96 3.75 4.08
N GLU A 347 17.50 2.68 3.50
CA GLU A 347 18.58 2.74 2.50
C GLU A 347 18.07 2.44 1.06
N MET A 348 16.77 2.18 0.89
CA MET A 348 16.16 1.80 -0.39
C MET A 348 15.25 2.89 -0.98
N VAL A 349 14.59 3.67 -0.12
CA VAL A 349 13.67 4.73 -0.53
C VAL A 349 14.47 5.96 -0.96
N GLY A 350 14.27 6.43 -2.20
CA GLY A 350 14.95 7.59 -2.77
C GLY A 350 14.58 8.91 -2.12
N GLY A 351 13.41 8.97 -1.47
CA GLY A 351 12.89 10.17 -0.81
C GLY A 351 11.39 10.18 -0.76
N GLY A 352 10.80 11.37 -0.61
CA GLY A 352 9.36 11.51 -0.63
C GLY A 352 8.86 12.93 -0.68
N PHE A 353 7.56 13.05 -0.84
CA PHE A 353 6.86 14.29 -1.10
C PHE A 353 5.64 14.41 -0.20
N THR A 354 5.35 15.62 0.24
CA THR A 354 4.09 15.90 0.92
C THR A 354 3.12 16.60 -0.01
N VAL A 355 1.82 16.35 0.17
CA VAL A 355 0.75 16.86 -0.68
C VAL A 355 -0.42 17.35 0.18
N SER A 356 -1.01 18.48 -0.20
CA SER A 356 -2.20 19.03 0.45
C SER A 356 -3.48 18.32 0.01
N ASP A 357 -4.52 18.39 0.84
CA ASP A 357 -5.84 17.86 0.48
C ASP A 357 -6.41 18.53 -0.78
N GLU A 358 -6.13 19.82 -0.98
CA GLU A 358 -6.55 20.57 -2.19
C GLU A 358 -5.95 19.95 -3.46
N HIS A 359 -4.65 19.63 -3.44
CA HIS A 359 -3.99 19.01 -4.58
C HIS A 359 -4.42 17.56 -4.80
N LEU A 360 -4.74 16.81 -3.73
CA LEU A 360 -5.32 15.47 -3.87
C LEU A 360 -6.64 15.49 -4.67
N PHE A 361 -7.53 16.45 -4.36
CA PHE A 361 -8.79 16.60 -5.09
C PHE A 361 -8.58 17.12 -6.52
N THR A 362 -7.67 18.07 -6.72
CA THR A 362 -7.31 18.55 -8.05
C THR A 362 -6.83 17.40 -8.95
N ASP A 363 -5.96 16.54 -8.43
CA ASP A 363 -5.43 15.40 -9.19
C ASP A 363 -6.49 14.32 -9.42
N LEU A 364 -7.41 14.10 -8.47
CA LEU A 364 -8.56 13.22 -8.63
C LEU A 364 -9.47 13.68 -9.78
N HIS A 365 -9.80 14.98 -9.82
CA HIS A 365 -10.64 15.55 -10.87
C HIS A 365 -9.94 15.43 -12.23
N ALA A 366 -8.65 15.78 -12.28
CA ALA A 366 -7.88 15.69 -13.52
C ALA A 366 -7.84 14.24 -14.04
N LEU A 367 -7.57 13.26 -13.18
CA LEU A 367 -7.56 11.84 -13.55
C LEU A 367 -8.94 11.40 -14.07
N HIS A 368 -10.01 11.83 -13.39
CA HIS A 368 -11.37 11.50 -13.80
C HIS A 368 -11.73 12.13 -15.15
N GLU A 369 -11.34 13.38 -15.40
CA GLU A 369 -11.62 14.08 -16.65
C GLU A 369 -10.81 13.55 -17.83
N THR A 370 -9.52 13.29 -17.61
CA THR A 370 -8.58 12.91 -18.67
C THR A 370 -8.66 11.42 -19.02
N GLU A 371 -8.79 10.55 -18.01
CA GLU A 371 -8.69 9.09 -18.18
C GLU A 371 -10.00 8.35 -17.88
N ARG A 372 -11.04 9.05 -17.40
CA ARG A 372 -12.31 8.43 -16.94
C ARG A 372 -12.13 7.42 -15.81
N LEU A 373 -11.08 7.57 -15.03
CA LEU A 373 -10.78 6.74 -13.88
C LEU A 373 -11.18 7.45 -12.58
N PHE A 374 -11.73 6.68 -11.66
CA PHE A 374 -12.00 7.15 -10.30
C PHE A 374 -11.12 6.39 -9.32
N VAL A 375 -10.50 7.11 -8.39
CA VAL A 375 -9.76 6.58 -7.25
C VAL A 375 -10.15 7.35 -5.98
N GLU A 376 -9.88 6.81 -4.80
CA GLU A 376 -10.05 7.60 -3.56
C GLU A 376 -8.96 8.69 -3.44
N PRO A 377 -9.20 9.80 -2.72
CA PRO A 377 -8.21 10.89 -2.60
C PRO A 377 -6.82 10.43 -2.17
N SER A 378 -6.74 9.48 -1.23
CA SER A 378 -5.47 8.86 -0.80
C SER A 378 -4.64 8.32 -1.95
N ALA A 379 -5.28 7.79 -2.98
CA ALA A 379 -4.62 7.16 -4.12
C ALA A 379 -3.99 8.17 -5.09
N CYS A 380 -4.34 9.45 -4.99
CA CYS A 380 -3.79 10.52 -5.81
C CYS A 380 -2.45 11.06 -5.30
N ALA A 381 -2.06 10.75 -4.05
CA ALA A 381 -0.87 11.36 -3.45
C ALA A 381 0.41 11.16 -4.28
N GLY A 382 0.53 10.03 -4.99
CA GLY A 382 1.69 9.75 -5.83
C GLY A 382 1.91 10.73 -7.00
N PHE A 383 0.86 11.44 -7.46
CA PHE A 383 1.01 12.44 -8.53
C PHE A 383 1.89 13.61 -8.09
N ALA A 384 1.82 14.04 -6.83
CA ALA A 384 2.71 15.08 -6.30
C ALA A 384 4.19 14.71 -6.47
N GLY A 385 4.53 13.42 -6.20
CA GLY A 385 5.89 12.93 -6.40
C GLY A 385 6.35 13.00 -7.85
N ALA A 386 5.50 12.57 -8.79
CA ALA A 386 5.81 12.63 -10.21
C ALA A 386 6.02 14.08 -10.69
N VAL A 387 5.14 14.99 -10.28
CA VAL A 387 5.21 16.41 -10.64
C VAL A 387 6.47 17.06 -10.06
N GLU A 388 6.68 16.94 -8.75
CA GLU A 388 7.76 17.66 -8.09
C GLU A 388 9.15 17.09 -8.44
N LEU A 389 9.31 15.77 -8.53
CA LEU A 389 10.58 15.18 -8.95
C LEU A 389 10.99 15.67 -10.35
N SER A 390 10.03 15.79 -11.28
CA SER A 390 10.30 16.23 -12.64
C SER A 390 10.87 17.66 -12.76
N LYS A 391 10.66 18.49 -11.73
CA LYS A 391 11.15 19.88 -11.64
C LYS A 391 12.51 19.98 -10.92
N MET A 392 12.99 18.91 -10.31
CA MET A 392 14.21 18.92 -9.48
C MET A 392 15.47 18.68 -10.33
N THR A 393 15.75 19.60 -11.27
CA THR A 393 16.88 19.47 -12.23
C THR A 393 18.21 19.14 -11.57
N ASP A 394 18.59 19.84 -10.50
CA ASP A 394 19.85 19.59 -9.77
C ASP A 394 19.92 18.16 -9.19
N TYR A 395 18.79 17.64 -8.71
CA TYR A 395 18.72 16.27 -8.21
C TYR A 395 18.82 15.26 -9.35
N LEU A 396 18.07 15.48 -10.44
CA LEU A 396 18.11 14.61 -11.61
C LEU A 396 19.53 14.53 -12.21
N GLU A 397 20.24 15.65 -12.28
CA GLU A 397 21.63 15.68 -12.74
C GLU A 397 22.57 14.95 -11.76
N SER A 398 22.49 15.25 -10.46
CA SER A 398 23.39 14.67 -9.46
C SER A 398 23.17 13.18 -9.21
N SER A 399 21.95 12.67 -9.44
CA SER A 399 21.60 11.26 -9.35
C SER A 399 21.85 10.46 -10.63
N GLY A 400 22.19 11.14 -11.75
CA GLY A 400 22.33 10.51 -13.06
C GLY A 400 21.01 10.26 -13.79
N LEU A 401 19.85 10.45 -13.14
CA LEU A 401 18.53 10.21 -13.74
C LEU A 401 18.25 11.15 -14.91
N GLY A 402 18.79 12.37 -14.88
CA GLY A 402 18.58 13.36 -15.95
C GLY A 402 19.07 12.89 -17.32
N ALA A 403 20.14 12.10 -17.37
CA ALA A 403 20.67 11.56 -18.63
C ALA A 403 19.74 10.58 -19.32
N HIS A 404 18.83 9.93 -18.56
CA HIS A 404 17.93 8.88 -19.03
C HIS A 404 16.45 9.24 -18.85
N TRP A 405 16.15 10.51 -18.59
CA TRP A 405 14.80 10.98 -18.25
C TRP A 405 13.77 10.74 -19.36
N GLU A 406 14.19 10.86 -20.63
CA GLU A 406 13.34 10.58 -21.78
C GLU A 406 12.95 9.08 -21.94
N ASN A 407 13.75 8.20 -21.36
CA ASN A 407 13.52 6.77 -21.41
C ASN A 407 12.83 6.24 -20.14
N ALA A 408 12.54 7.12 -19.18
CA ALA A 408 12.02 6.73 -17.89
C ALA A 408 10.58 6.18 -17.98
N ALA A 409 10.29 5.17 -17.18
CA ALA A 409 8.93 4.74 -16.89
C ALA A 409 8.53 5.24 -15.49
N HIS A 410 7.50 6.07 -15.44
CA HIS A 410 6.94 6.60 -14.20
C HIS A 410 5.68 5.81 -13.82
N ILE A 411 5.59 5.37 -12.57
CA ILE A 411 4.42 4.66 -12.06
C ILE A 411 3.85 5.40 -10.85
N VAL A 412 2.62 5.89 -10.97
CA VAL A 412 1.82 6.32 -9.83
C VAL A 412 1.02 5.10 -9.33
N TRP A 413 1.14 4.81 -8.04
CA TRP A 413 0.45 3.67 -7.44
C TRP A 413 -0.90 4.11 -6.87
N ALA A 414 -2.00 3.80 -7.56
CA ALA A 414 -3.36 4.10 -7.10
C ALA A 414 -3.81 3.07 -6.06
N THR A 415 -3.85 3.48 -4.80
CA THR A 415 -3.95 2.57 -3.65
C THR A 415 -5.36 2.13 -3.28
N GLY A 416 -6.41 2.80 -3.77
CA GLY A 416 -7.79 2.41 -3.45
C GLY A 416 -8.86 3.19 -4.23
N GLY A 417 -10.11 2.67 -4.26
CA GLY A 417 -11.22 3.37 -4.89
C GLY A 417 -12.41 2.53 -5.30
N ALA A 418 -12.25 1.27 -5.73
CA ALA A 418 -13.33 0.48 -6.33
C ALA A 418 -14.53 0.25 -5.41
N LEU A 419 -14.33 0.11 -4.11
CA LEU A 419 -15.40 -0.13 -3.15
C LEU A 419 -16.08 1.15 -2.62
N VAL A 420 -15.62 2.34 -3.03
CA VAL A 420 -16.27 3.61 -2.66
C VAL A 420 -17.66 3.64 -3.27
N PRO A 421 -18.74 3.80 -2.46
CA PRO A 421 -20.11 3.88 -2.97
C PRO A 421 -20.31 5.09 -3.89
N GLU A 422 -21.23 4.98 -4.87
CA GLU A 422 -21.49 6.02 -5.86
C GLU A 422 -21.76 7.40 -5.22
N GLY A 423 -22.64 7.46 -4.22
CA GLY A 423 -22.91 8.73 -3.53
C GLY A 423 -21.73 9.34 -2.75
N GLU A 424 -20.69 8.54 -2.42
CA GLU A 424 -19.44 9.07 -1.87
C GLU A 424 -18.49 9.52 -2.99
N ARG A 425 -18.47 8.80 -4.15
CA ARG A 425 -17.72 9.23 -5.34
C ARG A 425 -18.19 10.59 -5.83
N GLU A 426 -19.52 10.77 -5.92
CA GLU A 426 -20.12 12.07 -6.29
C GLU A 426 -19.67 13.20 -5.37
N LYS A 427 -19.59 12.94 -4.04
CA LYS A 427 -19.07 13.94 -3.08
C LYS A 427 -17.60 14.25 -3.31
N TYR A 428 -16.77 13.24 -3.57
CA TYR A 428 -15.34 13.47 -3.86
C TYR A 428 -15.12 14.22 -5.17
N LEU A 429 -15.98 14.00 -6.18
CA LEU A 429 -15.91 14.71 -7.46
C LEU A 429 -16.60 16.09 -7.44
N ALA A 430 -17.28 16.46 -6.36
CA ALA A 430 -17.90 17.78 -6.17
C ALA A 430 -17.07 18.74 -5.29
N ASN A 431 -16.05 18.24 -4.61
CA ASN A 431 -15.14 19.04 -3.79
C ASN A 431 -14.05 19.68 -4.66
#